data_1f2c4542b983af98fd11bd103659dfe5
#
_entry.id   1f2c4542b983af98fd11bd103659dfe5
#
_cell.length_a   1.000
_cell.length_b   1.000
_cell.length_c   1.000
_cell.angle_alpha   90.00
_cell.angle_beta   90.00
_cell.angle_gamma   90.00
#
_symmetry.space_group_name_H-M   'P 1'
#
loop_
_entity.id
_entity.type
_entity.pdbx_description
1 polymer ?
#
loop_
_entity_poly.entity_id
_entity_poly.type
_entity_poly.pdbx_seq_one_letter_code
_entity_poly.pdbx_strand_id
1 'polypeptide(L)'
;MDLAKYETLISDLSALESQVEILKNKYSDTLQRNKELEVSLNDLQQDKNLLHEKISELESELEQVKLKVEEKSKLNLEEKEELKNKIKDLVSRVDKHLSADFSG
;
A
#
# COMPACT_ATOMS: atom_id res chain seq x y z
N MET A 1 -5.80 -78.20 -6.60
CA MET A 1 -5.35 -76.85 -6.76
C MET A 1 -6.27 -76.12 -7.74
N ASP A 2 -6.87 -75.05 -7.26
CA ASP A 2 -7.86 -74.33 -8.05
C ASP A 2 -7.18 -73.17 -8.78
N LEU A 3 -6.91 -73.34 -10.08
CA LEU A 3 -6.25 -72.35 -10.95
C LEU A 3 -7.04 -71.05 -10.97
N ALA A 4 -8.35 -71.09 -10.86
CA ALA A 4 -9.20 -69.91 -10.88
C ALA A 4 -8.93 -69.01 -9.62
N LYS A 5 -8.69 -69.63 -8.48
CA LYS A 5 -8.30 -68.90 -7.24
C LYS A 5 -6.96 -68.20 -7.35
N TYR A 6 -5.99 -68.83 -8.03
CA TYR A 6 -4.68 -68.22 -8.29
C TYR A 6 -4.79 -67.05 -9.25
N GLU A 7 -5.56 -67.19 -10.31
CA GLU A 7 -5.80 -66.12 -11.27
C GLU A 7 -6.49 -64.91 -10.62
N THR A 8 -7.48 -65.17 -9.78
CA THR A 8 -8.15 -64.12 -9.00
C THR A 8 -7.21 -63.40 -8.06
N LEU A 9 -6.37 -64.17 -7.35
CA LEU A 9 -5.38 -63.63 -6.44
C LEU A 9 -4.34 -62.75 -7.15
N ILE A 10 -3.85 -63.21 -8.30
CA ILE A 10 -2.91 -62.45 -9.12
C ILE A 10 -3.56 -61.18 -9.65
N SER A 11 -4.81 -61.26 -10.09
CA SER A 11 -5.56 -60.10 -10.56
C SER A 11 -5.78 -59.09 -9.45
N ASP A 12 -6.12 -59.51 -8.24
CA ASP A 12 -6.31 -58.66 -7.06
C ASP A 12 -5.00 -58.00 -6.65
N LEU A 13 -3.89 -58.72 -6.67
CA LEU A 13 -2.56 -58.18 -6.37
C LEU A 13 -2.15 -57.13 -7.38
N SER A 14 -2.40 -57.39 -8.68
CA SER A 14 -2.11 -56.42 -9.74
C SER A 14 -2.97 -55.16 -9.61
N ALA A 15 -4.23 -55.27 -9.25
CA ALA A 15 -5.10 -54.13 -8.96
C ALA A 15 -4.60 -53.32 -7.75
N LEU A 16 -4.15 -54.02 -6.71
CA LEU A 16 -3.59 -53.39 -5.52
C LEU A 16 -2.30 -52.63 -5.83
N GLU A 17 -1.39 -53.22 -6.57
CA GLU A 17 -0.18 -52.55 -7.04
C GLU A 17 -0.49 -51.26 -7.81
N SER A 18 -1.46 -51.34 -8.72
CA SER A 18 -1.91 -50.19 -9.49
C SER A 18 -2.45 -49.08 -8.58
N GLN A 19 -3.25 -49.43 -7.58
CA GLN A 19 -3.79 -48.46 -6.60
C GLN A 19 -2.69 -47.84 -5.76
N VAL A 20 -1.71 -48.61 -5.34
CA VAL A 20 -0.53 -48.09 -4.59
C VAL A 20 0.28 -47.12 -5.44
N GLU A 21 0.48 -47.42 -6.72
CA GLU A 21 1.16 -46.55 -7.67
C GLU A 21 0.44 -45.22 -7.84
N ILE A 22 -0.87 -45.26 -8.02
CA ILE A 22 -1.71 -44.06 -8.11
C ILE A 22 -1.61 -43.22 -6.85
N LEU A 23 -1.70 -43.84 -5.67
CA LEU A 23 -1.56 -43.17 -4.39
C LEU A 23 -0.19 -42.49 -4.23
N LYS A 24 0.87 -43.20 -4.61
CA LYS A 24 2.22 -42.73 -4.59
C LYS A 24 2.42 -41.47 -5.45
N ASN A 25 1.87 -41.51 -6.66
CA ASN A 25 1.90 -40.39 -7.60
C ASN A 25 1.09 -39.20 -7.06
N LYS A 26 -0.10 -39.42 -6.52
CA LYS A 26 -0.90 -38.36 -5.89
C LYS A 26 -0.19 -37.73 -4.69
N TYR A 27 0.45 -38.53 -3.89
CA TYR A 27 1.23 -38.05 -2.74
C TYR A 27 2.41 -37.16 -3.20
N SER A 28 3.13 -37.61 -4.21
CA SER A 28 4.25 -36.84 -4.79
C SER A 28 3.77 -35.51 -5.38
N ASP A 29 2.67 -35.52 -6.12
CA ASP A 29 2.08 -34.31 -6.70
C ASP A 29 1.60 -33.35 -5.63
N THR A 30 0.97 -33.86 -4.57
CA THR A 30 0.51 -33.06 -3.44
C THR A 30 1.67 -32.42 -2.70
N LEU A 31 2.76 -33.15 -2.47
CA LEU A 31 3.98 -32.61 -1.88
C LEU A 31 4.56 -31.46 -2.69
N GLN A 32 4.63 -31.65 -4.00
CA GLN A 32 5.15 -30.63 -4.89
C GLN A 32 4.28 -29.38 -4.88
N ARG A 33 2.96 -29.59 -4.93
CA ARG A 33 1.99 -28.50 -4.86
C ARG A 33 2.06 -27.73 -3.55
N ASN A 34 2.25 -28.44 -2.43
CA ASN A 34 2.47 -27.81 -1.13
C ASN A 34 3.72 -26.93 -1.11
N LYS A 35 4.82 -27.39 -1.69
CA LYS A 35 6.04 -26.60 -1.81
C LYS A 35 5.84 -25.34 -2.65
N GLU A 36 5.15 -25.48 -3.78
CA GLU A 36 4.81 -24.33 -4.63
C GLU A 36 3.92 -23.32 -3.91
N LEU A 37 2.94 -23.80 -3.14
CA LEU A 37 2.08 -22.94 -2.32
C LEU A 37 2.86 -22.22 -1.21
N GLU A 38 3.80 -22.88 -0.57
CA GLU A 38 4.66 -22.26 0.44
C GLU A 38 5.50 -21.14 -0.15
N VAL A 39 6.08 -21.35 -1.33
CA VAL A 39 6.85 -20.32 -2.05
C VAL A 39 5.95 -19.15 -2.42
N SER A 40 4.75 -19.43 -2.94
CA SER A 40 3.78 -18.37 -3.30
C SER A 40 3.34 -17.57 -2.09
N LEU A 41 3.09 -18.23 -0.96
CA LEU A 41 2.76 -17.56 0.30
C LEU A 41 3.88 -16.64 0.78
N ASN A 42 5.10 -17.11 0.70
CA ASN A 42 6.26 -16.33 1.10
C ASN A 42 6.44 -15.09 0.21
N ASP A 43 6.28 -15.24 -1.10
CA ASP A 43 6.35 -14.15 -2.07
C ASP A 43 5.24 -13.11 -1.82
N LEU A 44 4.01 -13.58 -1.57
CA LEU A 44 2.90 -12.70 -1.24
C LEU A 44 3.12 -11.94 0.06
N GLN A 45 3.72 -12.57 1.04
CA GLN A 45 4.04 -11.94 2.32
C GLN A 45 5.11 -10.85 2.17
N GLN A 46 6.11 -11.10 1.34
CA GLN A 46 7.11 -10.10 0.98
C GLN A 46 6.50 -8.91 0.23
N ASP A 47 5.66 -9.17 -0.74
CA ASP A 47 4.94 -8.13 -1.49
C ASP A 47 4.05 -7.29 -0.57
N LYS A 48 3.37 -7.93 0.35
CA LYS A 48 2.56 -7.27 1.38
C LYS A 48 3.40 -6.32 2.23
N ASN A 49 4.56 -6.77 2.69
CA ASN A 49 5.47 -5.95 3.49
C ASN A 49 5.99 -4.74 2.70
N LEU A 50 6.38 -4.95 1.45
CA LEU A 50 6.81 -3.87 0.55
C LEU A 50 5.71 -2.84 0.31
N LEU A 51 4.47 -3.30 0.11
CA LEU A 51 3.32 -2.42 -0.05
C LEU A 51 3.03 -1.62 1.23
N HIS A 52 3.14 -2.23 2.39
CA HIS A 52 3.00 -1.53 3.67
C HIS A 52 4.05 -0.45 3.86
N GLU A 53 5.30 -0.72 3.55
CA GLU A 53 6.37 0.28 3.58
C GLU A 53 6.07 1.45 2.64
N LYS A 54 5.64 1.14 1.43
CA LYS A 54 5.30 2.16 0.43
C LYS A 54 4.11 3.02 0.84
N ILE A 55 3.09 2.43 1.43
CA ILE A 55 1.95 3.15 2.00
C ILE A 55 2.41 4.09 3.12
N SER A 56 3.27 3.61 4.02
CA SER A 56 3.82 4.41 5.11
C SER A 56 4.63 5.60 4.61
N GLU A 57 5.47 5.39 3.59
CA GLU A 57 6.22 6.47 2.94
C GLU A 57 5.30 7.51 2.30
N LEU A 58 4.29 7.06 1.57
CA LEU A 58 3.33 7.94 0.91
C LEU A 58 2.50 8.74 1.92
N GLU A 59 2.09 8.14 3.03
CA GLU A 59 1.40 8.83 4.11
C GLU A 59 2.28 9.92 4.73
N SER A 60 3.56 9.62 4.93
CA SER A 60 4.53 10.59 5.45
C SER A 60 4.76 11.75 4.48
N GLU A 61 4.91 11.46 3.19
CA GLU A 61 5.04 12.49 2.15
C GLU A 61 3.79 13.36 2.05
N LEU A 62 2.62 12.75 2.13
CA LEU A 62 1.34 13.47 2.12
C LEU A 62 1.22 14.42 3.30
N GLU A 63 1.62 13.98 4.49
CA GLU A 63 1.63 14.82 5.69
C GLU A 63 2.57 16.01 5.55
N GLN A 64 3.76 15.79 5.01
CA GLN A 64 4.71 16.87 4.73
C GLN A 64 4.18 17.89 3.74
N VAL A 65 3.53 17.41 2.67
CA VAL A 65 2.92 18.30 1.65
C VAL A 65 1.77 19.11 2.27
N LYS A 66 0.94 18.51 3.10
CA LYS A 66 -0.13 19.21 3.82
C LYS A 66 0.41 20.31 4.71
N LEU A 67 1.44 20.01 5.48
CA LEU A 67 2.09 21.01 6.37
C LEU A 67 2.66 22.18 5.58
N LYS A 68 3.34 21.91 4.45
CA LYS A 68 3.87 22.96 3.58
C LYS A 68 2.77 23.83 2.97
N VAL A 69 1.67 23.24 2.56
CA VAL A 69 0.51 23.96 2.01
C VAL A 69 -0.11 24.85 3.09
N GLU A 70 -0.27 24.35 4.31
CA GLU A 70 -0.80 25.12 5.44
C GLU A 70 0.11 26.30 5.81
N GLU A 71 1.42 26.09 5.89
CA GLU A 71 2.41 27.16 6.14
C GLU A 71 2.35 28.24 5.07
N LYS A 72 2.31 27.84 3.79
CA LYS A 72 2.25 28.77 2.68
C LYS A 72 0.96 29.58 2.68
N SER A 73 -0.16 28.95 2.98
CA SER A 73 -1.46 29.61 3.12
C SER A 73 -1.45 30.63 4.27
N LYS A 74 -0.87 30.26 5.39
CA LYS A 74 -0.74 31.14 6.57
C LYS A 74 0.14 32.35 6.29
N LEU A 75 1.28 32.14 5.62
CA LEU A 75 2.18 33.23 5.21
C LEU A 75 1.48 34.19 4.24
N ASN A 76 0.74 33.70 3.30
CA ASN A 76 -0.02 34.52 2.36
C ASN A 76 -1.08 35.38 3.07
N LEU A 77 -1.74 34.86 4.07
CA LEU A 77 -2.70 35.61 4.89
C LEU A 77 -2.02 36.70 5.72
N GLU A 78 -0.89 36.42 6.31
CA GLU A 78 -0.10 37.40 7.07
C GLU A 78 0.42 38.53 6.17
N GLU A 79 0.94 38.19 5.00
CA GLU A 79 1.40 39.18 4.00
C GLU A 79 0.28 40.10 3.56
N LYS A 80 -0.91 39.55 3.30
CA LYS A 80 -2.09 40.34 2.92
C LYS A 80 -2.50 41.32 4.04
N GLU A 81 -2.46 40.86 5.28
CA GLU A 81 -2.82 41.69 6.44
C GLU A 81 -1.80 42.82 6.63
N GLU A 82 -0.50 42.55 6.51
CA GLU A 82 0.54 43.56 6.56
C GLU A 82 0.37 44.61 5.46
N LEU A 83 0.11 44.19 4.24
CA LEU A 83 -0.11 45.08 3.10
C LEU A 83 -1.33 45.98 3.31
N LYS A 84 -2.41 45.42 3.83
CA LYS A 84 -3.63 46.13 4.16
C LYS A 84 -3.38 47.20 5.23
N ASN A 85 -2.60 46.88 6.25
CA ASN A 85 -2.24 47.83 7.31
C ASN A 85 -1.34 48.95 6.79
N LYS A 86 -0.39 48.66 5.90
CA LYS A 86 0.47 49.66 5.27
C LYS A 86 -0.34 50.65 4.41
N ILE A 87 -1.31 50.16 3.66
CA ILE A 87 -2.20 51.00 2.85
C ILE A 87 -3.03 51.94 3.75
N LYS A 88 -3.61 51.43 4.82
CA LYS A 88 -4.35 52.24 5.79
C LYS A 88 -3.50 53.34 6.40
N ASP A 89 -2.27 53.01 6.76
CA ASP A 89 -1.31 53.97 7.34
C ASP A 89 -0.95 55.07 6.35
N LEU A 90 -0.70 54.73 5.08
CA LEU A 90 -0.42 55.69 4.02
C LEU A 90 -1.60 56.63 3.77
N VAL A 91 -2.80 56.10 3.71
CA VAL A 91 -4.04 56.91 3.53
C VAL A 91 -4.19 57.90 4.69
N SER A 92 -3.96 57.47 5.92
CA SER A 92 -4.03 58.29 7.10
C SER A 92 -3.00 59.44 7.07
N ARG A 93 -1.79 59.17 6.61
CA ARG A 93 -0.74 60.20 6.44
C ARG A 93 -1.09 61.24 5.37
N VAL A 94 -1.63 60.76 4.24
CA VAL A 94 -2.06 61.65 3.19
C VAL A 94 -3.21 62.56 3.64
N ASP A 95 -4.18 62.04 4.35
CA ASP A 95 -5.28 62.80 4.92
C ASP A 95 -4.80 63.87 5.90
N LYS A 96 -3.84 63.55 6.75
CA LYS A 96 -3.21 64.54 7.67
C LYS A 96 -2.51 65.65 6.94
N HIS A 97 -1.77 65.33 5.88
CA HIS A 97 -1.07 66.33 5.05
C HIS A 97 -2.06 67.27 4.34
N LEU A 98 -3.10 66.73 3.73
CA LEU A 98 -4.13 67.51 3.09
C LEU A 98 -4.86 68.41 4.08
N SER A 99 -5.15 67.93 5.25
CA SER A 99 -5.81 68.68 6.35
C SER A 99 -4.93 69.82 6.85
N ALA A 100 -3.61 69.57 6.99
CA ALA A 100 -2.65 70.61 7.38
C ALA A 100 -2.50 71.71 6.32
N ASP A 101 -2.47 71.37 5.04
CA ASP A 101 -2.39 72.34 3.92
C ASP A 101 -3.63 73.21 3.83
N PHE A 102 -4.79 72.67 4.14
CA PHE A 102 -6.07 73.42 4.10
C PHE A 102 -6.30 74.30 5.35
N SER A 103 -5.66 73.99 6.47
CA SER A 103 -5.83 74.76 7.71
C SER A 103 -4.80 75.88 7.90
N GLY A 104 -3.87 75.94 7.01
CA GLY A 104 -2.82 76.96 7.01
C GLY A 104 -3.20 78.13 6.20
#